data_659de4368b8694c436da18e9a21778f7
#
_entry.id   659de4368b8694c436da18e9a21778f7
#
_cell.length_a   1.000
_cell.length_b   1.000
_cell.length_c   1.000
_cell.angle_alpha   90.00
_cell.angle_beta   90.00
_cell.angle_gamma   90.00
#
_symmetry.space_group_name_H-M   'P 1'
#
loop_
_entity.id
_entity.type
_entity.pdbx_description
1 polymer ?
#
loop_
_entity_poly.entity_id
_entity_poly.type
_entity_poly.pdbx_seq_one_letter_code
_entity_poly.pdbx_strand_id
1 'polypeptide(L)'
;TRSRVHDTMLMHYVLDENDSHGLKPLALKYTDFGDYDSELDDFKKSYCAAHNMLQEEFTYDLIPFDIISKYAAIDTAVTYELFNKFWPIIQKNDKLRFVYEKLLLEGTLFLMDMEEVGIPISKERMSAAFNYLSEEIMQAKEIVYAFDEVKRFEKDTGKIFNPNSVMQLRVVLFDYLGLSPTGKRTKTGAVSTDAEVLQELSEEHPLPAAILT
;
A
#
# COMPACT_ATOMS: atom_id res chain seq x y z
N THR A 1 27.12 -2.97 -19.45
CA THR A 1 27.04 -4.44 -19.48
C THR A 1 26.06 -4.90 -18.43
N ARG A 2 24.83 -5.23 -18.85
CA ARG A 2 23.71 -5.72 -18.01
C ARG A 2 24.07 -7.02 -17.22
N SER A 3 25.16 -7.70 -17.55
CA SER A 3 25.55 -9.02 -17.03
C SER A 3 26.16 -9.04 -15.62
N ARG A 4 26.16 -7.93 -14.90
CA ARG A 4 26.77 -7.83 -13.55
C ARG A 4 25.86 -7.23 -12.48
N VAL A 5 24.58 -7.13 -12.75
CA VAL A 5 23.60 -6.69 -11.75
C VAL A 5 23.06 -7.92 -11.02
N HIS A 6 23.07 -7.86 -9.72
CA HIS A 6 22.48 -8.87 -8.85
C HIS A 6 21.53 -8.21 -7.87
N ASP A 7 20.51 -8.93 -7.44
CA ASP A 7 19.50 -8.48 -6.49
C ASP A 7 19.40 -9.49 -5.35
N THR A 8 19.75 -9.09 -4.13
CA THR A 8 19.77 -9.96 -2.96
C THR A 8 18.37 -10.31 -2.46
N MET A 9 17.38 -9.46 -2.71
CA MET A 9 15.98 -9.75 -2.40
C MET A 9 15.48 -10.88 -3.29
N LEU A 10 15.71 -10.82 -4.60
CA LEU A 10 15.35 -11.89 -5.53
C LEU A 10 16.16 -13.17 -5.28
N MET A 11 17.42 -13.07 -4.86
CA MET A 11 18.20 -14.25 -4.46
C MET A 11 17.54 -14.96 -3.28
N HIS A 12 17.16 -14.21 -2.24
CA HIS A 12 16.52 -14.81 -1.07
C HIS A 12 15.16 -15.38 -1.41
N TYR A 13 14.37 -14.71 -2.26
CA TYR A 13 13.07 -15.22 -2.73
C TYR A 13 13.20 -16.61 -3.40
N VAL A 14 14.22 -16.81 -4.21
CA VAL A 14 14.48 -18.12 -4.85
C VAL A 14 14.89 -19.19 -3.83
N LEU A 15 15.52 -18.81 -2.71
CA LEU A 15 15.97 -19.73 -1.67
C LEU A 15 14.85 -20.07 -0.67
N ASP A 16 13.99 -19.13 -0.34
CA ASP A 16 12.88 -19.29 0.60
C ASP A 16 11.76 -18.30 0.28
N GLU A 17 10.76 -18.74 -0.48
CA GLU A 17 9.64 -17.89 -0.95
C GLU A 17 8.67 -17.45 0.16
N ASN A 18 8.72 -18.11 1.34
CA ASN A 18 7.75 -17.86 2.41
C ASN A 18 8.24 -16.88 3.48
N ASP A 19 9.49 -16.45 3.40
CA ASP A 19 10.10 -15.55 4.39
C ASP A 19 10.06 -14.08 3.93
N SER A 20 10.44 -13.16 4.81
CA SER A 20 10.62 -11.75 4.48
C SER A 20 11.91 -11.54 3.68
N HIS A 21 11.83 -10.79 2.57
CA HIS A 21 12.97 -10.53 1.68
C HIS A 21 13.55 -9.12 1.82
N GLY A 22 13.02 -8.31 2.73
CA GLY A 22 13.50 -6.97 2.99
C GLY A 22 14.92 -6.96 3.57
N LEU A 23 15.71 -5.91 3.25
CA LEU A 23 17.12 -5.82 3.66
C LEU A 23 17.30 -5.93 5.18
N LYS A 24 16.44 -5.28 5.97
CA LYS A 24 16.54 -5.28 7.44
C LYS A 24 16.29 -6.66 8.07
N PRO A 25 15.17 -7.34 7.76
CA PRO A 25 14.96 -8.72 8.21
C PRO A 25 16.10 -9.66 7.80
N LEU A 26 16.63 -9.51 6.57
CA LEU A 26 17.74 -10.33 6.11
C LEU A 26 19.05 -9.99 6.84
N ALA A 27 19.31 -8.72 7.13
CA ALA A 27 20.46 -8.32 7.93
C ALA A 27 20.46 -8.97 9.31
N LEU A 28 19.32 -8.90 10.01
CA LEU A 28 19.13 -9.52 11.32
C LEU A 28 19.33 -11.04 11.31
N LYS A 29 18.85 -11.70 10.24
CA LYS A 29 18.86 -13.16 10.14
C LYS A 29 20.21 -13.72 9.69
N TYR A 30 20.90 -13.01 8.80
CA TYR A 30 22.05 -13.55 8.07
C TYR A 30 23.36 -12.81 8.29
N THR A 31 23.38 -11.68 9.01
CA THR A 31 24.60 -10.87 9.22
C THR A 31 24.77 -10.48 10.69
N ASP A 32 25.94 -10.00 11.07
CA ASP A 32 26.26 -9.53 12.40
C ASP A 32 26.01 -8.02 12.60
N PHE A 33 25.40 -7.34 11.60
CA PHE A 33 25.12 -5.90 11.70
C PHE A 33 23.98 -5.56 12.65
N GLY A 34 23.09 -6.51 12.92
CA GLY A 34 21.98 -6.31 13.86
C GLY A 34 20.96 -5.27 13.39
N ASP A 35 20.35 -4.59 14.36
CA ASP A 35 19.41 -3.48 14.13
C ASP A 35 20.19 -2.16 14.02
N TYR A 36 20.61 -1.84 12.80
CA TYR A 36 21.47 -0.68 12.51
C TYR A 36 20.69 0.56 12.05
N ASP A 37 19.37 0.47 11.92
CA ASP A 37 18.51 1.58 11.53
C ASP A 37 17.84 2.30 12.73
N SER A 38 18.04 1.82 13.95
CA SER A 38 17.47 2.42 15.15
C SER A 38 17.80 3.90 15.32
N GLU A 39 19.06 4.31 15.05
CA GLU A 39 19.49 5.71 15.15
C GLU A 39 18.74 6.62 14.16
N LEU A 40 18.51 6.14 12.94
CA LEU A 40 17.75 6.85 11.91
C LEU A 40 16.27 6.93 12.28
N ASP A 41 15.68 5.84 12.74
CA ASP A 41 14.28 5.77 13.16
C ASP A 41 13.99 6.68 14.37
N ASP A 42 14.90 6.72 15.32
CA ASP A 42 14.78 7.60 16.50
C ASP A 42 14.92 9.07 16.12
N PHE A 43 15.84 9.39 15.20
CA PHE A 43 15.94 10.74 14.63
C PHE A 43 14.62 11.13 13.92
N LYS A 44 14.09 10.26 13.04
CA LYS A 44 12.82 10.50 12.33
C LYS A 44 11.66 10.77 13.29
N LYS A 45 11.50 9.93 14.32
CA LYS A 45 10.45 10.10 15.34
C LYS A 45 10.58 11.43 16.08
N SER A 46 11.80 11.74 16.53
CA SER A 46 12.10 12.96 17.29
C SER A 46 11.89 14.23 16.45
N TYR A 47 12.31 14.20 15.19
CA TYR A 47 12.16 15.30 14.26
C TYR A 47 10.69 15.57 13.95
N CYS A 48 9.92 14.54 13.62
CA CYS A 48 8.48 14.65 13.34
C CYS A 48 7.72 15.20 14.56
N ALA A 49 8.04 14.75 15.76
CA ALA A 49 7.42 15.23 17.00
C ALA A 49 7.75 16.73 17.25
N ALA A 50 9.01 17.13 17.05
CA ALA A 50 9.44 18.52 17.26
C ALA A 50 8.81 19.51 16.26
N HIS A 51 8.50 19.08 15.03
CA HIS A 51 7.97 19.92 13.96
C HIS A 51 6.47 19.74 13.73
N ASN A 52 5.79 18.94 14.56
CA ASN A 52 4.36 18.57 14.38
C ASN A 52 4.05 18.05 12.96
N MET A 53 4.97 17.24 12.42
CA MET A 53 4.95 16.68 11.08
C MET A 53 4.50 15.23 11.13
N LEU A 54 3.70 14.77 10.15
CA LEU A 54 3.37 13.36 9.99
C LEU A 54 4.60 12.58 9.50
N GLN A 55 4.74 11.33 9.95
CA GLN A 55 5.87 10.49 9.53
C GLN A 55 5.90 10.19 8.02
N GLU A 56 4.74 10.30 7.38
CA GLU A 56 4.55 10.13 5.93
C GLU A 56 5.07 11.34 5.13
N GLU A 57 5.15 12.51 5.76
CA GLU A 57 5.68 13.74 5.17
C GLU A 57 7.20 13.87 5.33
N PHE A 58 7.81 13.01 6.12
CA PHE A 58 9.24 13.02 6.39
C PHE A 58 10.05 12.53 5.19
N THR A 59 11.02 13.31 4.77
CA THR A 59 11.90 13.02 3.63
C THR A 59 13.35 12.83 4.08
N TYR A 60 14.11 12.06 3.33
CA TYR A 60 15.49 11.69 3.70
C TYR A 60 16.49 12.85 3.66
N ASP A 61 16.19 13.93 2.96
CA ASP A 61 16.99 15.17 2.93
C ASP A 61 16.98 15.94 4.25
N LEU A 62 16.04 15.63 5.15
CA LEU A 62 15.99 16.17 6.52
C LEU A 62 16.96 15.49 7.48
N ILE A 63 17.57 14.37 7.09
CA ILE A 63 18.45 13.58 7.95
C ILE A 63 19.86 14.20 7.93
N PRO A 64 20.50 14.41 9.11
CA PRO A 64 21.89 14.83 9.18
C PRO A 64 22.84 13.88 8.42
N PHE A 65 23.84 14.48 7.77
CA PHE A 65 24.75 13.72 6.90
C PHE A 65 25.50 12.60 7.61
N ASP A 66 25.87 12.79 8.87
CA ASP A 66 26.55 11.79 9.69
C ASP A 66 25.67 10.55 9.98
N ILE A 67 24.37 10.75 10.18
CA ILE A 67 23.40 9.64 10.35
C ILE A 67 23.16 8.94 9.02
N ILE A 68 22.80 9.69 7.96
CA ILE A 68 22.44 9.10 6.68
C ILE A 68 23.62 8.42 5.98
N SER A 69 24.83 8.97 6.09
CA SER A 69 26.02 8.37 5.47
C SER A 69 26.41 7.05 6.15
N LYS A 70 26.31 6.97 7.46
CA LYS A 70 26.55 5.74 8.23
C LYS A 70 25.53 4.66 7.86
N TYR A 71 24.25 5.02 7.85
CA TYR A 71 23.17 4.15 7.44
C TYR A 71 23.37 3.59 6.02
N ALA A 72 23.63 4.45 5.03
CA ALA A 72 23.84 4.07 3.65
C ALA A 72 25.10 3.17 3.46
N ALA A 73 26.16 3.43 4.21
CA ALA A 73 27.36 2.59 4.19
C ALA A 73 27.07 1.18 4.73
N ILE A 74 26.30 1.07 5.81
CA ILE A 74 25.92 -0.23 6.38
C ILE A 74 24.98 -0.97 5.43
N ASP A 75 23.98 -0.30 4.83
CA ASP A 75 23.09 -0.91 3.82
C ASP A 75 23.88 -1.56 2.68
N THR A 76 24.94 -0.88 2.21
CA THR A 76 25.82 -1.39 1.18
C THR A 76 26.62 -2.61 1.64
N ALA A 77 27.18 -2.56 2.85
CA ALA A 77 27.94 -3.66 3.43
C ALA A 77 27.08 -4.91 3.67
N VAL A 78 25.87 -4.72 4.22
CA VAL A 78 24.87 -5.78 4.41
C VAL A 78 24.50 -6.43 3.07
N THR A 79 24.19 -5.62 2.07
CA THR A 79 23.82 -6.12 0.73
C THR A 79 24.94 -6.97 0.14
N TYR A 80 26.21 -6.53 0.26
CA TYR A 80 27.37 -7.30 -0.20
C TYR A 80 27.57 -8.60 0.58
N GLU A 81 27.36 -8.59 1.90
CA GLU A 81 27.47 -9.80 2.71
C GLU A 81 26.37 -10.82 2.36
N LEU A 82 25.13 -10.36 2.18
CA LEU A 82 24.01 -11.20 1.74
C LEU A 82 24.28 -11.81 0.36
N PHE A 83 24.83 -11.02 -0.59
CA PHE A 83 25.25 -11.54 -1.88
C PHE A 83 26.25 -12.69 -1.73
N ASN A 84 27.27 -12.51 -0.92
CA ASN A 84 28.30 -13.53 -0.71
C ASN A 84 27.77 -14.79 -0.04
N LYS A 85 26.69 -14.69 0.71
CA LYS A 85 26.03 -15.85 1.34
C LYS A 85 25.09 -16.58 0.38
N PHE A 86 24.29 -15.87 -0.39
CA PHE A 86 23.24 -16.46 -1.23
C PHE A 86 23.75 -16.94 -2.59
N TRP A 87 24.63 -16.18 -3.21
CA TRP A 87 25.12 -16.48 -4.55
C TRP A 87 25.78 -17.85 -4.68
N PRO A 88 26.67 -18.30 -3.78
CA PRO A 88 27.26 -19.64 -3.88
C PRO A 88 26.24 -20.79 -3.79
N ILE A 89 25.12 -20.57 -3.08
CA ILE A 89 24.06 -21.56 -2.97
C ILE A 89 23.30 -21.67 -4.29
N ILE A 90 22.93 -20.53 -4.87
CA ILE A 90 22.25 -20.47 -6.18
C ILE A 90 23.13 -21.07 -7.28
N GLN A 91 24.43 -20.76 -7.29
CA GLN A 91 25.37 -21.27 -8.29
C GLN A 91 25.49 -22.80 -8.32
N LYS A 92 25.37 -23.45 -7.18
CA LYS A 92 25.46 -24.91 -7.05
C LYS A 92 24.22 -25.66 -7.53
N ASN A 93 23.12 -24.96 -7.80
CA ASN A 93 21.85 -25.55 -8.23
C ASN A 93 21.42 -24.95 -9.56
N ASP A 94 21.53 -25.72 -10.63
CA ASP A 94 21.22 -25.23 -11.99
C ASP A 94 19.77 -24.78 -12.15
N LYS A 95 18.82 -25.38 -11.44
CA LYS A 95 17.41 -24.95 -11.49
C LYS A 95 17.19 -23.60 -10.80
N LEU A 96 17.75 -23.40 -9.60
CA LEU A 96 17.68 -22.12 -8.90
C LEU A 96 18.39 -21.03 -9.69
N ARG A 97 19.58 -21.34 -10.24
CA ARG A 97 20.32 -20.42 -11.07
C ARG A 97 19.53 -20.02 -12.33
N PHE A 98 18.88 -20.98 -13.00
CA PHE A 98 18.05 -20.68 -14.17
C PHE A 98 16.88 -19.75 -13.81
N VAL A 99 16.14 -20.05 -12.72
CA VAL A 99 15.03 -19.20 -12.25
C VAL A 99 15.53 -17.80 -11.93
N TYR A 100 16.61 -17.69 -11.16
CA TYR A 100 17.16 -16.41 -10.76
C TYR A 100 17.68 -15.58 -11.95
N GLU A 101 18.61 -16.15 -12.75
CA GLU A 101 19.26 -15.40 -13.83
C GLU A 101 18.37 -15.19 -15.06
N LYS A 102 17.58 -16.22 -15.44
CA LYS A 102 16.84 -16.20 -16.71
C LYS A 102 15.39 -15.75 -16.59
N LEU A 103 14.76 -15.93 -15.44
CA LEU A 103 13.39 -15.50 -15.26
C LEU A 103 13.33 -14.20 -14.43
N LEU A 104 13.92 -14.17 -13.23
CA LEU A 104 13.73 -13.03 -12.34
C LEU A 104 14.59 -11.83 -12.76
N LEU A 105 15.89 -11.98 -12.96
CA LEU A 105 16.75 -10.84 -13.36
C LEU A 105 16.40 -10.30 -14.74
N GLU A 106 16.21 -11.16 -15.73
CA GLU A 106 15.81 -10.71 -17.07
C GLU A 106 14.41 -10.08 -17.04
N GLY A 107 13.47 -10.65 -16.25
CA GLY A 107 12.16 -10.08 -16.04
C GLY A 107 12.21 -8.69 -15.37
N THR A 108 13.07 -8.51 -14.36
CA THR A 108 13.27 -7.21 -13.72
C THR A 108 13.83 -6.17 -14.70
N LEU A 109 14.80 -6.53 -15.51
CA LEU A 109 15.36 -5.64 -16.53
C LEU A 109 14.32 -5.25 -17.58
N PHE A 110 13.47 -6.21 -17.98
CA PHE A 110 12.36 -5.93 -18.88
C PHE A 110 11.34 -4.96 -18.26
N LEU A 111 10.99 -5.14 -16.97
CA LEU A 111 10.09 -4.22 -16.27
C LEU A 111 10.71 -2.83 -16.13
N MET A 112 12.01 -2.73 -15.85
CA MET A 112 12.72 -1.44 -15.82
C MET A 112 12.67 -0.71 -17.15
N ASP A 113 12.88 -1.44 -18.27
CA ASP A 113 12.76 -0.85 -19.62
C ASP A 113 11.32 -0.37 -19.89
N MET A 114 10.29 -1.11 -19.41
CA MET A 114 8.89 -0.68 -19.51
C MET A 114 8.59 0.57 -18.66
N GLU A 115 9.12 0.65 -17.44
CA GLU A 115 8.97 1.82 -16.57
C GLU A 115 9.66 3.06 -17.16
N GLU A 116 10.84 2.89 -17.78
CA GLU A 116 11.57 3.98 -18.43
C GLU A 116 10.80 4.54 -19.63
N VAL A 117 10.19 3.67 -20.45
CA VAL A 117 9.33 4.07 -21.58
C VAL A 117 8.02 4.69 -21.09
N GLY A 118 7.46 4.13 -20.01
CA GLY A 118 6.19 4.54 -19.44
C GLY A 118 4.99 4.17 -20.31
N ILE A 119 3.82 4.62 -19.86
CA ILE A 119 2.55 4.44 -20.59
C ILE A 119 2.13 5.78 -21.19
N PRO A 120 1.94 5.89 -22.50
CA PRO A 120 1.47 7.13 -23.11
C PRO A 120 0.06 7.47 -22.66
N ILE A 121 -0.12 8.65 -22.07
CA ILE A 121 -1.40 9.16 -21.58
C ILE A 121 -1.80 10.39 -22.40
N SER A 122 -3.02 10.40 -22.97
CA SER A 122 -3.59 11.60 -23.54
C SER A 122 -4.13 12.50 -22.43
N LYS A 123 -3.53 13.69 -22.28
CA LYS A 123 -3.97 14.69 -21.29
C LYS A 123 -5.41 15.15 -21.57
N GLU A 124 -5.78 15.28 -22.83
CA GLU A 124 -7.12 15.70 -23.25
C GLU A 124 -8.17 14.67 -22.83
N ARG A 125 -7.91 13.39 -23.10
CA ARG A 125 -8.82 12.30 -22.70
C ARG A 125 -8.90 12.15 -21.19
N MET A 126 -7.77 12.30 -20.48
CA MET A 126 -7.74 12.26 -19.03
C MET A 126 -8.55 13.41 -18.41
N SER A 127 -8.41 14.64 -18.93
CA SER A 127 -9.19 15.79 -18.48
C SER A 127 -10.69 15.60 -18.76
N ALA A 128 -11.04 15.08 -19.93
CA ALA A 128 -12.43 14.79 -20.28
C ALA A 128 -13.02 13.71 -19.35
N ALA A 129 -12.30 12.63 -19.10
CA ALA A 129 -12.72 11.59 -18.17
C ALA A 129 -12.83 12.10 -16.72
N PHE A 130 -11.89 12.94 -16.27
CA PHE A 130 -11.94 13.57 -14.96
C PHE A 130 -13.16 14.45 -14.77
N ASN A 131 -13.47 15.30 -15.76
CA ASN A 131 -14.65 16.16 -15.71
C ASN A 131 -15.94 15.34 -15.69
N TYR A 132 -16.06 14.36 -16.58
CA TYR A 132 -17.21 13.44 -16.63
C TYR A 132 -17.41 12.72 -15.30
N LEU A 133 -16.35 12.08 -14.76
CA LEU A 133 -16.44 11.38 -13.47
C LEU A 133 -16.73 12.32 -12.31
N SER A 134 -16.22 13.56 -12.35
CA SER A 134 -16.49 14.55 -11.30
C SER A 134 -17.97 14.96 -11.29
N GLU A 135 -18.58 15.11 -12.46
CA GLU A 135 -20.01 15.39 -12.60
C GLU A 135 -20.86 14.20 -12.09
N GLU A 136 -20.53 12.97 -12.46
CA GLU A 136 -21.22 11.76 -12.00
C GLU A 136 -21.13 11.62 -10.48
N ILE A 137 -19.93 11.82 -9.90
CA ILE A 137 -19.75 11.79 -8.44
C ILE A 137 -20.55 12.87 -7.74
N MET A 138 -20.65 14.06 -8.33
CA MET A 138 -21.43 15.15 -7.75
C MET A 138 -22.92 14.81 -7.74
N GLN A 139 -23.45 14.28 -8.84
CA GLN A 139 -24.82 13.84 -8.95
C GLN A 139 -25.13 12.68 -7.98
N ALA A 140 -24.26 11.69 -7.89
CA ALA A 140 -24.41 10.58 -6.94
C ALA A 140 -24.42 11.08 -5.49
N LYS A 141 -23.56 12.02 -5.15
CA LYS A 141 -23.56 12.68 -3.82
C LYS A 141 -24.87 13.40 -3.53
N GLU A 142 -25.39 14.18 -4.48
CA GLU A 142 -26.69 14.86 -4.31
C GLU A 142 -27.80 13.87 -3.98
N ILE A 143 -27.83 12.73 -4.67
CA ILE A 143 -28.81 11.66 -4.42
C ILE A 143 -28.63 11.11 -3.00
N VAL A 144 -27.40 10.76 -2.61
CA VAL A 144 -27.10 10.19 -1.28
C VAL A 144 -27.47 11.17 -0.16
N TYR A 145 -27.10 12.45 -0.29
CA TYR A 145 -27.40 13.46 0.73
C TYR A 145 -28.88 13.91 0.76
N ALA A 146 -29.68 13.55 -0.25
CA ALA A 146 -31.12 13.79 -0.26
C ALA A 146 -31.89 12.87 0.69
N PHE A 147 -31.36 11.71 1.06
CA PHE A 147 -32.01 10.75 1.96
C PHE A 147 -32.17 11.30 3.37
N ASP A 148 -33.38 11.10 3.95
CA ASP A 148 -33.71 11.63 5.26
C ASP A 148 -32.90 11.01 6.39
N GLU A 149 -32.48 9.75 6.24
CA GLU A 149 -31.62 9.04 7.20
C GLU A 149 -30.23 9.65 7.26
N VAL A 150 -29.67 10.05 6.11
CA VAL A 150 -28.39 10.75 6.03
C VAL A 150 -28.50 12.12 6.71
N LYS A 151 -29.57 12.88 6.44
CA LYS A 151 -29.82 14.18 7.09
C LYS A 151 -29.98 14.04 8.60
N ARG A 152 -30.67 12.98 9.05
CA ARG A 152 -30.83 12.70 10.50
C ARG A 152 -29.47 12.37 11.13
N PHE A 153 -28.68 11.52 10.49
CA PHE A 153 -27.33 11.21 10.95
C PHE A 153 -26.48 12.48 11.10
N GLU A 154 -26.48 13.37 10.12
CA GLU A 154 -25.74 14.63 10.17
C GLU A 154 -26.23 15.55 11.28
N LYS A 155 -27.54 15.66 11.46
CA LYS A 155 -28.17 16.46 12.53
C LYS A 155 -27.81 15.93 13.92
N ASP A 156 -27.91 14.63 14.12
CA ASP A 156 -27.72 14.00 15.43
C ASP A 156 -26.25 13.93 15.85
N THR A 157 -25.35 13.75 14.87
CA THR A 157 -23.90 13.63 15.14
C THR A 157 -23.13 14.93 15.00
N GLY A 158 -23.70 15.95 14.32
CA GLY A 158 -23.00 17.17 13.95
C GLY A 158 -21.87 16.99 12.92
N LYS A 159 -21.80 15.82 12.25
CA LYS A 159 -20.77 15.46 11.27
C LYS A 159 -21.40 15.31 9.88
N ILE A 160 -20.69 15.78 8.86
CA ILE A 160 -21.06 15.51 7.46
C ILE A 160 -20.88 14.00 7.19
N PHE A 161 -21.89 13.39 6.59
CA PHE A 161 -21.81 11.98 6.21
C PHE A 161 -20.78 11.75 5.12
N ASN A 162 -19.91 10.78 5.35
CA ASN A 162 -18.91 10.36 4.35
C ASN A 162 -19.22 8.90 3.93
N PRO A 163 -19.74 8.65 2.73
CA PRO A 163 -20.06 7.30 2.26
C PRO A 163 -18.84 6.38 2.16
N ASN A 164 -17.62 6.93 2.07
CA ASN A 164 -16.37 6.16 2.10
C ASN A 164 -15.94 5.78 3.53
N SER A 165 -16.59 6.31 4.56
CA SER A 165 -16.31 5.94 5.94
C SER A 165 -17.08 4.69 6.34
N VAL A 166 -16.41 3.55 6.38
CA VAL A 166 -17.01 2.27 6.79
C VAL A 166 -17.74 2.36 8.13
N MET A 167 -17.24 3.16 9.07
CA MET A 167 -17.90 3.37 10.38
C MET A 167 -19.21 4.12 10.23
N GLN A 168 -19.21 5.25 9.51
CA GLN A 168 -20.42 6.05 9.32
C GLN A 168 -21.45 5.32 8.47
N LEU A 169 -20.95 4.61 7.43
CA LEU A 169 -21.79 3.80 6.56
C LEU A 169 -22.55 2.72 7.35
N ARG A 170 -21.88 2.01 8.27
CA ARG A 170 -22.55 1.03 9.15
C ARG A 170 -23.63 1.66 10.00
N VAL A 171 -23.34 2.80 10.62
CA VAL A 171 -24.32 3.51 11.45
C VAL A 171 -25.54 3.91 10.62
N VAL A 172 -25.35 4.49 9.44
CA VAL A 172 -26.47 4.89 8.60
C VAL A 172 -27.28 3.68 8.12
N LEU A 173 -26.64 2.60 7.66
CA LEU A 173 -27.34 1.43 7.12
C LEU A 173 -28.08 0.64 8.21
N PHE A 174 -27.46 0.43 9.36
CA PHE A 174 -28.00 -0.49 10.36
C PHE A 174 -28.75 0.22 11.51
N ASP A 175 -28.30 1.42 11.94
CA ASP A 175 -28.91 2.12 13.06
C ASP A 175 -29.98 3.12 12.60
N TYR A 176 -29.77 3.83 11.48
CA TYR A 176 -30.74 4.83 10.98
C TYR A 176 -31.76 4.25 10.00
N LEU A 177 -31.33 3.39 9.07
CA LEU A 177 -32.21 2.67 8.14
C LEU A 177 -32.85 1.42 8.75
N GLY A 178 -32.20 0.81 9.76
CA GLY A 178 -32.64 -0.43 10.38
C GLY A 178 -32.54 -1.66 9.49
N LEU A 179 -31.66 -1.64 8.46
CA LEU A 179 -31.42 -2.79 7.60
C LEU A 179 -30.80 -3.93 8.38
N SER A 180 -31.11 -5.16 8.01
CA SER A 180 -30.55 -6.35 8.66
C SER A 180 -29.14 -6.62 8.14
N PRO A 181 -28.13 -6.87 9.00
CA PRO A 181 -26.80 -7.26 8.55
C PRO A 181 -26.83 -8.59 7.76
N THR A 182 -26.17 -8.65 6.61
CA THR A 182 -26.12 -9.84 5.73
C THR A 182 -25.31 -11.02 6.28
N GLY A 183 -24.80 -10.94 7.50
CA GLY A 183 -23.98 -11.99 8.11
C GLY A 183 -22.50 -11.96 7.72
N LYS A 184 -22.13 -11.32 6.61
CA LYS A 184 -20.72 -11.16 6.18
C LYS A 184 -19.97 -10.25 7.13
N ARG A 185 -18.78 -10.70 7.58
CA ARG A 185 -17.97 -9.96 8.54
C ARG A 185 -16.55 -9.70 8.01
N THR A 186 -15.96 -8.61 8.48
CA THR A 186 -14.56 -8.28 8.21
C THR A 186 -13.62 -9.21 9.00
N LYS A 187 -12.33 -9.20 8.67
CA LYS A 187 -11.29 -9.95 9.42
C LYS A 187 -11.27 -9.59 10.91
N THR A 188 -11.73 -8.41 11.29
CA THR A 188 -11.82 -7.94 12.68
C THR A 188 -13.15 -8.26 13.35
N GLY A 189 -14.05 -9.03 12.69
CA GLY A 189 -15.36 -9.44 13.22
C GLY A 189 -16.49 -8.42 13.08
N ALA A 190 -16.22 -7.21 12.57
CA ALA A 190 -17.27 -6.21 12.35
C ALA A 190 -18.11 -6.55 11.11
N VAL A 191 -19.36 -6.07 11.06
CA VAL A 191 -20.25 -6.24 9.90
C VAL A 191 -19.60 -5.62 8.67
N SER A 192 -19.55 -6.38 7.55
CA SER A 192 -19.05 -5.85 6.28
C SER A 192 -20.03 -4.87 5.65
N THR A 193 -19.48 -3.90 4.92
CA THR A 193 -20.22 -2.95 4.07
C THR A 193 -19.51 -2.85 2.71
N ASP A 194 -18.96 -3.97 2.25
CA ASP A 194 -18.34 -4.04 0.92
C ASP A 194 -19.40 -4.01 -0.19
N ALA A 195 -18.94 -3.93 -1.44
CA ALA A 195 -19.82 -3.79 -2.59
C ALA A 195 -20.83 -4.93 -2.71
N GLU A 196 -20.47 -6.18 -2.35
CA GLU A 196 -21.41 -7.31 -2.39
C GLU A 196 -22.53 -7.13 -1.36
N VAL A 197 -22.20 -6.73 -0.13
CA VAL A 197 -23.18 -6.46 0.92
C VAL A 197 -24.08 -5.29 0.54
N LEU A 198 -23.52 -4.20 -0.02
CA LEU A 198 -24.32 -3.08 -0.49
C LEU A 198 -25.26 -3.49 -1.64
N GLN A 199 -24.81 -4.38 -2.51
CA GLN A 199 -25.63 -4.92 -3.60
C GLN A 199 -26.82 -5.73 -3.05
N GLU A 200 -26.63 -6.59 -2.04
CA GLU A 200 -27.71 -7.33 -1.38
C GLU A 200 -28.70 -6.35 -0.70
N LEU A 201 -28.19 -5.39 0.06
CA LEU A 201 -29.02 -4.39 0.76
C LEU A 201 -29.75 -3.43 -0.20
N SER A 202 -29.31 -3.32 -1.45
CA SER A 202 -29.97 -2.51 -2.46
C SER A 202 -31.37 -3.04 -2.86
N GLU A 203 -31.63 -4.31 -2.59
CA GLU A 203 -32.96 -4.91 -2.77
C GLU A 203 -33.96 -4.44 -1.71
N GLU A 204 -33.49 -4.05 -0.53
CA GLU A 204 -34.32 -3.60 0.59
C GLU A 204 -34.51 -2.07 0.61
N HIS A 205 -33.47 -1.31 0.21
CA HIS A 205 -33.49 0.15 0.25
C HIS A 205 -32.65 0.79 -0.86
N PRO A 206 -33.06 1.93 -1.46
CA PRO A 206 -32.33 2.57 -2.56
C PRO A 206 -30.99 3.25 -2.18
N LEU A 207 -30.75 3.57 -0.90
CA LEU A 207 -29.51 4.23 -0.48
C LEU A 207 -28.25 3.38 -0.75
N PRO A 208 -28.21 2.06 -0.43
CA PRO A 208 -27.06 1.22 -0.80
C PRO A 208 -26.74 1.24 -2.30
N ALA A 209 -27.77 1.22 -3.17
CA ALA A 209 -27.59 1.33 -4.63
C ALA A 209 -26.99 2.69 -5.03
N ALA A 210 -27.48 3.78 -4.43
CA ALA A 210 -26.95 5.13 -4.68
C ALA A 210 -25.48 5.31 -4.23
N ILE A 211 -25.03 4.55 -3.23
CA ILE A 211 -23.63 4.55 -2.77
C ILE A 211 -22.72 3.74 -3.70
N LEU A 212 -23.24 2.73 -4.38
CA LEU A 212 -22.51 1.90 -5.33
C LEU A 212 -22.27 2.57 -6.70
N THR A 213 -23.03 3.60 -7.02
CA THR A 213 -22.89 4.38 -8.26
C THR A 213 -21.62 5.21 -8.24
#